data_70b73cfa0beb4b1af77c8fd9086672db
#
_entry.id   70b73cfa0beb4b1af77c8fd9086672db
#
_cell.length_a   1.000
_cell.length_b   1.000
_cell.length_c   1.000
_cell.angle_alpha   90.00
_cell.angle_beta   90.00
_cell.angle_gamma   90.00
#
_symmetry.space_group_name_H-M   'P 1'
#
loop_
_entity.id
_entity.type
_entity.pdbx_description
1 polymer ?
#
loop_
_entity_poly.entity_id
_entity_poly.type
_entity_poly.pdbx_seq_one_letter_code
_entity_poly.pdbx_strand_id
1 'polypeptide(L)'
;MVHSSYQVYGRPRAWFRRHAGHERVVFRGFSWGGCVMAAAFYCLSLTPTLLPRAWWLQGLAAGVTAIVGYAVGAILDVLTRLIAGRAGLHPPRTRHAWVRWAVAAIAVAAVVGMTAWSVRWQGEVRRAVSMPPQVVWWQWALVPLVAAVVALVVLGVARVLRLATRVVANVAGVHVPRLAAGAIGIVLVAFVAVGFAQGFLLNRTLRAVESAASLADQGTTDGVVRPELSTLSGSPRSRAPWDTLGAKGRDFVGQAARRTDIASFTGASAEDPVRVYVGLRSADTLKERADLAVRELERTGGFSRKVLAVMGTTGTGWINEQGSKPLEYMWGGDSALVAMQYSYLPSWASVLTEDEAADAGAALFDAVHRKWLTLPKGDRPQLLVYGESLGSYAMENALGGSPDSLTSKVDGALFVGPTYSNPLWNRVTEDRRAGSPQWRPVFGGGASVRFAQVPDDYEVPDAPWRQPRSVYLQNGSDPVVWWSPGLALHKPDWLLTPRARDVSPAMRWYPLLTFWQVACDMAGAADVPDGYGHRYGAMPTSAWAEISRPPGWSGADSARLAHRLTS
;
A
#
# COMPACT_ATOMS: atom_id res chain seq x y z
N MET A 1 60.91 -59.38 30.89
CA MET A 1 59.62 -59.28 31.58
C MET A 1 59.21 -57.82 31.58
N VAL A 2 58.37 -57.48 30.65
CA VAL A 2 57.93 -56.10 30.52
C VAL A 2 56.36 -56.14 30.40
N HIS A 3 55.73 -55.57 31.39
CA HIS A 3 54.28 -55.35 31.34
C HIS A 3 54.00 -54.01 30.69
N SER A 4 53.38 -54.04 29.51
CA SER A 4 52.76 -52.89 28.85
C SER A 4 51.29 -52.88 29.22
N SER A 5 50.87 -51.87 29.95
CA SER A 5 49.44 -51.60 30.25
C SER A 5 48.90 -50.54 29.27
N TYR A 6 48.03 -50.95 28.36
CA TYR A 6 47.19 -50.05 27.54
C TYR A 6 46.12 -49.35 28.41
N GLN A 7 46.20 -48.06 28.57
CA GLN A 7 45.03 -47.25 28.98
C GLN A 7 44.39 -46.62 27.75
N VAL A 8 43.32 -47.23 27.29
CA VAL A 8 42.35 -46.59 26.44
C VAL A 8 41.07 -46.50 27.27
N TYR A 9 40.65 -45.30 27.56
CA TYR A 9 39.25 -44.85 27.74
C TYR A 9 39.22 -43.52 28.49
N GLY A 10 39.00 -42.48 27.77
CA GLY A 10 38.64 -41.20 28.34
C GLY A 10 38.29 -40.19 27.30
N ARG A 11 36.99 -40.06 26.94
CA ARG A 11 36.30 -38.77 26.71
C ARG A 11 35.03 -38.85 25.86
N PRO A 12 33.94 -39.48 26.30
CA PRO A 12 32.61 -39.16 25.79
C PRO A 12 31.98 -37.94 26.51
N ARG A 13 32.41 -37.60 27.74
CA ARG A 13 31.74 -36.60 28.58
C ARG A 13 31.90 -35.14 28.09
N ALA A 14 32.96 -34.83 27.35
CA ALA A 14 33.17 -33.45 26.86
C ALA A 14 32.27 -33.08 25.67
N TRP A 15 31.94 -34.06 24.82
CA TRP A 15 31.05 -33.85 23.68
C TRP A 15 29.59 -33.60 24.13
N PHE A 16 29.08 -34.41 25.05
CA PHE A 16 27.73 -34.25 25.63
C PHE A 16 27.58 -32.93 26.42
N ARG A 17 28.60 -32.44 27.09
CA ARG A 17 28.54 -31.14 27.79
C ARG A 17 28.46 -29.95 26.81
N ARG A 18 29.09 -30.02 25.64
CA ARG A 18 28.97 -28.97 24.60
C ARG A 18 27.59 -28.96 23.97
N HIS A 19 26.98 -30.10 23.73
CA HIS A 19 25.62 -30.19 23.16
C HIS A 19 24.54 -29.79 24.17
N ALA A 20 24.68 -30.18 25.45
CA ALA A 20 23.77 -29.71 26.50
C ALA A 20 23.79 -28.17 26.70
N GLY A 21 24.91 -27.51 26.34
CA GLY A 21 24.99 -26.05 26.28
C GLY A 21 24.16 -25.44 25.14
N HIS A 22 24.06 -26.11 24.00
CA HIS A 22 23.31 -25.67 22.84
C HIS A 22 21.80 -25.82 23.05
N GLU A 23 21.34 -26.92 23.64
CA GLU A 23 19.92 -27.09 23.99
C GLU A 23 19.41 -26.01 24.95
N ARG A 24 20.20 -25.58 25.93
CA ARG A 24 19.85 -24.51 26.87
C ARG A 24 19.72 -23.14 26.22
N VAL A 25 20.24 -22.93 25.02
CA VAL A 25 20.12 -21.66 24.29
C VAL A 25 18.85 -21.61 23.48
N VAL A 26 18.51 -22.72 22.84
CA VAL A 26 17.27 -22.83 22.03
C VAL A 26 16.05 -22.88 22.95
N PHE A 27 16.13 -23.66 24.04
CA PHE A 27 15.05 -23.84 25.01
C PHE A 27 15.14 -22.94 26.26
N ARG A 28 15.80 -21.77 26.14
CA ARG A 28 15.83 -20.80 27.23
C ARG A 28 14.39 -20.37 27.57
N GLY A 29 14.02 -20.38 28.84
CA GLY A 29 12.73 -19.96 29.34
C GLY A 29 12.34 -18.56 28.85
N PHE A 30 11.05 -18.31 28.71
CA PHE A 30 10.51 -17.01 28.31
C PHE A 30 10.85 -15.94 29.34
N SER A 31 11.11 -14.70 28.87
CA SER A 31 11.17 -13.52 29.73
C SER A 31 9.77 -13.24 30.28
N TRP A 32 9.67 -13.06 31.60
CA TRP A 32 8.38 -12.80 32.25
C TRP A 32 7.79 -11.45 31.82
N GLY A 33 8.59 -10.37 31.86
CA GLY A 33 8.18 -9.06 31.35
C GLY A 33 7.85 -9.10 29.87
N GLY A 34 8.59 -9.92 29.09
CA GLY A 34 8.26 -10.17 27.70
C GLY A 34 6.86 -10.78 27.52
N CYS A 35 6.49 -11.81 28.30
CA CYS A 35 5.17 -12.44 28.20
C CYS A 35 4.03 -11.48 28.57
N VAL A 36 4.22 -10.68 29.61
CA VAL A 36 3.22 -9.69 30.06
C VAL A 36 3.02 -8.62 28.97
N MET A 37 4.12 -8.08 28.43
CA MET A 37 4.03 -7.09 27.36
C MET A 37 3.47 -7.68 26.06
N ALA A 38 3.76 -8.95 25.74
CA ALA A 38 3.14 -9.64 24.61
C ALA A 38 1.62 -9.73 24.74
N ALA A 39 1.11 -10.09 25.93
CA ALA A 39 -0.32 -10.11 26.20
C ALA A 39 -0.95 -8.71 26.13
N ALA A 40 -0.27 -7.68 26.64
CA ALA A 40 -0.72 -6.28 26.54
C ALA A 40 -0.80 -5.82 25.07
N PHE A 41 0.22 -6.07 24.28
CA PHE A 41 0.26 -5.70 22.86
C PHE A 41 -0.76 -6.51 22.04
N TYR A 42 -0.96 -7.80 22.36
CA TYR A 42 -2.05 -8.58 21.80
C TYR A 42 -3.41 -7.90 22.06
N CYS A 43 -3.72 -7.57 23.31
CA CYS A 43 -4.97 -6.91 23.68
C CYS A 43 -5.16 -5.57 22.96
N LEU A 44 -4.10 -4.74 22.90
CA LEU A 44 -4.13 -3.47 22.20
C LEU A 44 -4.30 -3.63 20.68
N SER A 45 -3.79 -4.72 20.08
CA SER A 45 -3.94 -4.99 18.64
C SER A 45 -5.38 -5.25 18.21
N LEU A 46 -6.25 -5.63 19.15
CA LEU A 46 -7.68 -5.88 18.93
C LEU A 46 -8.51 -4.58 18.93
N THR A 47 -7.92 -3.44 19.27
CA THR A 47 -8.60 -2.14 19.24
C THR A 47 -8.98 -1.73 17.81
N PRO A 48 -10.00 -0.88 17.61
CA PRO A 48 -10.42 -0.43 16.29
C PRO A 48 -9.30 0.15 15.45
N THR A 49 -9.34 -0.15 14.16
CA THR A 49 -8.43 0.35 13.13
C THR A 49 -9.22 0.97 11.98
N LEU A 50 -8.58 1.20 10.84
CA LEU A 50 -9.22 1.83 9.68
C LEU A 50 -10.26 0.91 9.04
N LEU A 51 -9.96 -0.41 8.92
CA LEU A 51 -10.81 -1.36 8.22
C LEU A 51 -11.16 -2.58 9.08
N PRO A 52 -12.33 -3.20 8.82
CA PRO A 52 -12.66 -4.49 9.42
C PRO A 52 -11.74 -5.57 8.86
N ARG A 53 -11.29 -6.48 9.73
CA ARG A 53 -10.39 -7.56 9.33
C ARG A 53 -11.08 -8.92 9.31
N ALA A 54 -10.62 -9.79 8.43
CA ALA A 54 -10.87 -11.22 8.56
C ALA A 54 -10.19 -11.75 9.84
N TRP A 55 -10.78 -12.75 10.48
CA TRP A 55 -10.29 -13.32 11.75
C TRP A 55 -8.84 -13.81 11.69
N TRP A 56 -8.43 -14.43 10.58
CA TRP A 56 -7.07 -14.91 10.37
C TRP A 56 -6.07 -13.76 10.22
N LEU A 57 -6.47 -12.68 9.53
CA LEU A 57 -5.64 -11.47 9.37
C LEU A 57 -5.49 -10.73 10.71
N GLN A 58 -6.57 -10.68 11.51
CA GLN A 58 -6.49 -10.16 12.88
C GLN A 58 -5.55 -11.01 13.74
N GLY A 59 -5.57 -12.33 13.59
CA GLY A 59 -4.65 -13.24 14.27
C GLY A 59 -3.19 -13.00 13.88
N LEU A 60 -2.93 -12.79 12.59
CA LEU A 60 -1.61 -12.41 12.08
C LEU A 60 -1.12 -11.08 12.69
N ALA A 61 -1.94 -10.04 12.61
CA ALA A 61 -1.63 -8.72 13.18
C ALA A 61 -1.35 -8.81 14.69
N ALA A 62 -2.20 -9.55 15.42
CA ALA A 62 -2.05 -9.75 16.86
C ALA A 62 -0.79 -10.55 17.21
N GLY A 63 -0.41 -11.52 16.40
CA GLY A 63 0.82 -12.29 16.57
C GLY A 63 2.09 -11.44 16.37
N VAL A 64 2.12 -10.65 15.30
CA VAL A 64 3.24 -9.72 15.02
C VAL A 64 3.37 -8.70 16.14
N THR A 65 2.28 -8.08 16.55
CA THR A 65 2.30 -7.08 17.63
C THR A 65 2.66 -7.69 18.97
N ALA A 66 2.20 -8.89 19.29
CA ALA A 66 2.57 -9.61 20.51
C ALA A 66 4.09 -9.88 20.58
N ILE A 67 4.73 -10.22 19.46
CA ILE A 67 6.19 -10.41 19.40
C ILE A 67 6.94 -9.07 19.60
N VAL A 68 6.43 -7.98 19.04
CA VAL A 68 7.00 -6.65 19.31
C VAL A 68 6.89 -6.32 20.81
N GLY A 69 5.73 -6.56 21.42
CA GLY A 69 5.53 -6.41 22.86
C GLY A 69 6.48 -7.31 23.67
N TYR A 70 6.66 -8.56 23.27
CA TYR A 70 7.62 -9.48 23.91
C TYR A 70 9.04 -8.92 23.86
N ALA A 71 9.47 -8.40 22.72
CA ALA A 71 10.79 -7.80 22.57
C ALA A 71 10.97 -6.58 23.47
N VAL A 72 9.99 -5.69 23.51
CA VAL A 72 9.98 -4.51 24.42
C VAL A 72 10.09 -4.95 25.87
N GLY A 73 9.25 -5.88 26.34
CA GLY A 73 9.27 -6.38 27.71
C GLY A 73 10.57 -7.11 28.06
N ALA A 74 11.15 -7.86 27.13
CA ALA A 74 12.43 -8.52 27.33
C ALA A 74 13.60 -7.52 27.45
N ILE A 75 13.57 -6.43 26.67
CA ILE A 75 14.55 -5.33 26.78
C ILE A 75 14.40 -4.63 28.14
N LEU A 76 13.19 -4.31 28.55
CA LEU A 76 12.92 -3.71 29.86
C LEU A 76 13.40 -4.59 31.01
N ASP A 77 13.18 -5.91 30.93
CA ASP A 77 13.72 -6.87 31.91
C ASP A 77 15.26 -6.85 32.00
N VAL A 78 15.94 -6.65 30.89
CA VAL A 78 17.41 -6.53 30.85
C VAL A 78 17.85 -5.20 31.45
N LEU A 79 17.22 -4.09 31.04
CA LEU A 79 17.55 -2.75 31.54
C LEU A 79 17.33 -2.62 33.04
N THR A 80 16.20 -3.12 33.55
CA THR A 80 15.92 -3.09 35.01
C THR A 80 16.95 -3.88 35.80
N ARG A 81 17.40 -5.04 35.30
CA ARG A 81 18.48 -5.84 35.97
C ARG A 81 19.83 -5.11 35.94
N LEU A 82 20.15 -4.44 34.82
CA LEU A 82 21.39 -3.67 34.70
C LEU A 82 21.43 -2.48 35.66
N ILE A 83 20.31 -1.71 35.71
CA ILE A 83 20.16 -0.54 36.60
C ILE A 83 20.20 -1.00 38.07
N ALA A 84 19.41 -2.02 38.44
CA ALA A 84 19.38 -2.56 39.80
C ALA A 84 20.75 -3.07 40.22
N GLY A 85 21.49 -3.77 39.33
CA GLY A 85 22.83 -4.25 39.61
C GLY A 85 23.84 -3.11 39.87
N ARG A 86 23.75 -2.01 39.09
CA ARG A 86 24.59 -0.81 39.29
C ARG A 86 24.23 -0.04 40.56
N ALA A 87 22.96 -0.01 40.94
CA ALA A 87 22.46 0.67 42.13
C ALA A 87 22.66 -0.18 43.41
N GLY A 88 23.28 -1.38 43.33
CA GLY A 88 23.36 -2.29 44.46
C GLY A 88 22.03 -2.84 44.95
N LEU A 89 20.96 -2.59 44.21
CA LEU A 89 19.63 -3.07 44.52
C LEU A 89 19.52 -4.53 44.04
N HIS A 90 19.32 -5.45 44.97
CA HIS A 90 18.98 -6.82 44.65
C HIS A 90 17.43 -6.91 44.62
N PRO A 91 16.77 -6.85 43.45
CA PRO A 91 15.32 -7.00 43.43
C PRO A 91 14.98 -8.32 44.11
N PRO A 92 13.99 -8.32 45.01
CA PRO A 92 13.58 -9.54 45.68
C PRO A 92 13.26 -10.57 44.61
N ARG A 93 13.98 -11.69 44.61
CA ARG A 93 13.53 -12.83 43.80
C ARG A 93 12.15 -13.15 44.32
N THR A 94 11.11 -12.80 43.55
CA THR A 94 9.73 -13.06 43.94
C THR A 94 9.61 -14.57 44.19
N ARG A 95 9.84 -14.98 45.45
CA ARG A 95 9.68 -16.37 45.92
C ARG A 95 8.24 -16.83 45.88
N HIS A 96 7.32 -15.87 45.63
CA HIS A 96 5.89 -16.15 45.64
C HIS A 96 5.46 -16.63 44.23
N ALA A 97 5.51 -17.93 44.02
CA ALA A 97 4.99 -18.55 42.79
C ALA A 97 3.53 -18.11 42.49
N TRP A 98 2.75 -17.87 43.55
CA TRP A 98 1.37 -17.42 43.42
C TRP A 98 1.23 -16.06 42.69
N VAL A 99 2.15 -15.10 42.91
CA VAL A 99 2.13 -13.79 42.18
C VAL A 99 2.29 -14.00 40.68
N ARG A 100 3.19 -14.91 40.30
CA ARG A 100 3.40 -15.24 38.88
C ARG A 100 2.17 -15.89 38.27
N TRP A 101 1.53 -16.82 38.99
CA TRP A 101 0.32 -17.46 38.54
C TRP A 101 -0.87 -16.46 38.49
N ALA A 102 -0.97 -15.56 39.45
CA ALA A 102 -2.00 -14.50 39.44
C ALA A 102 -1.85 -13.58 38.23
N VAL A 103 -0.63 -13.11 37.95
CA VAL A 103 -0.37 -12.26 36.76
C VAL A 103 -0.63 -13.05 35.46
N ALA A 104 -0.26 -14.33 35.40
CA ALA A 104 -0.58 -15.17 34.25
C ALA A 104 -2.08 -15.34 34.05
N ALA A 105 -2.81 -15.59 35.13
CA ALA A 105 -4.28 -15.70 35.10
C ALA A 105 -4.94 -14.39 34.64
N ILE A 106 -4.47 -13.25 35.15
CA ILE A 106 -4.94 -11.91 34.72
C ILE A 106 -4.65 -11.70 33.22
N ALA A 107 -3.45 -12.06 32.76
CA ALA A 107 -3.08 -11.92 31.34
C ALA A 107 -3.97 -12.80 30.44
N VAL A 108 -4.24 -14.04 30.83
CA VAL A 108 -5.15 -14.96 30.11
C VAL A 108 -6.57 -14.41 30.11
N ALA A 109 -7.07 -13.95 31.27
CA ALA A 109 -8.39 -13.35 31.37
C ALA A 109 -8.53 -12.09 30.50
N ALA A 110 -7.48 -11.26 30.44
CA ALA A 110 -7.43 -10.09 29.58
C ALA A 110 -7.44 -10.48 28.08
N VAL A 111 -6.65 -11.47 27.68
CA VAL A 111 -6.64 -12.00 26.31
C VAL A 111 -8.03 -12.51 25.92
N VAL A 112 -8.66 -13.33 26.73
CA VAL A 112 -10.00 -13.89 26.46
C VAL A 112 -11.05 -12.78 26.43
N GLY A 113 -11.08 -11.93 27.46
CA GLY A 113 -12.03 -10.82 27.58
C GLY A 113 -11.92 -9.82 26.44
N MET A 114 -10.69 -9.42 26.09
CA MET A 114 -10.46 -8.48 24.99
C MET A 114 -10.79 -9.10 23.62
N THR A 115 -10.52 -10.39 23.43
CA THR A 115 -10.92 -11.10 22.19
C THR A 115 -12.45 -11.10 22.07
N ALA A 116 -13.18 -11.42 23.13
CA ALA A 116 -14.63 -11.38 23.13
C ALA A 116 -15.18 -9.95 22.92
N TRP A 117 -14.57 -8.94 23.57
CA TRP A 117 -14.97 -7.54 23.42
C TRP A 117 -14.69 -6.98 22.02
N SER A 118 -13.62 -7.43 21.39
CA SER A 118 -13.21 -6.94 20.06
C SER A 118 -14.22 -7.30 18.95
N VAL A 119 -15.07 -8.29 19.14
CA VAL A 119 -16.21 -8.59 18.25
C VAL A 119 -17.14 -7.37 18.10
N ARG A 120 -17.39 -6.66 19.20
CA ARG A 120 -18.20 -5.42 19.20
C ARG A 120 -17.49 -4.32 18.41
N TRP A 121 -16.20 -4.14 18.63
CA TRP A 121 -15.39 -3.15 17.90
C TRP A 121 -15.32 -3.43 16.42
N GLN A 122 -15.21 -4.71 16.02
CA GLN A 122 -15.29 -5.07 14.62
C GLN A 122 -16.65 -4.71 13.99
N GLY A 123 -17.73 -4.91 14.74
CA GLY A 123 -19.06 -4.47 14.32
C GLY A 123 -19.17 -2.95 14.17
N GLU A 124 -18.48 -2.17 15.00
CA GLU A 124 -18.42 -0.70 14.89
C GLU A 124 -17.61 -0.26 13.65
N VAL A 125 -16.44 -0.86 13.42
CA VAL A 125 -15.62 -0.57 12.24
C VAL A 125 -16.37 -0.95 10.95
N ARG A 126 -17.06 -2.11 10.94
CA ARG A 126 -17.90 -2.52 9.81
C ARG A 126 -19.02 -1.51 9.50
N ARG A 127 -19.70 -0.99 10.53
CA ARG A 127 -20.71 0.08 10.34
C ARG A 127 -20.10 1.37 9.80
N ALA A 128 -18.91 1.75 10.25
CA ALA A 128 -18.22 2.95 9.76
C ALA A 128 -17.93 2.91 8.26
N VAL A 129 -17.74 1.69 7.70
CA VAL A 129 -17.53 1.47 6.27
C VAL A 129 -18.76 0.84 5.58
N SER A 130 -19.96 1.07 6.11
CA SER A 130 -21.25 0.63 5.57
C SER A 130 -21.36 -0.87 5.30
N MET A 131 -20.65 -1.70 6.07
CA MET A 131 -20.75 -3.17 6.00
C MET A 131 -21.72 -3.72 7.07
N PRO A 132 -22.35 -4.88 6.82
CA PRO A 132 -23.15 -5.57 7.84
C PRO A 132 -22.33 -5.80 9.12
N PRO A 133 -22.83 -5.43 10.31
CA PRO A 133 -22.05 -5.43 11.55
C PRO A 133 -21.80 -6.83 12.15
N GLN A 134 -22.38 -7.87 11.56
CA GLN A 134 -22.31 -9.25 12.07
C GLN A 134 -20.90 -9.81 11.88
N VAL A 135 -20.35 -10.34 12.95
CA VAL A 135 -19.06 -11.03 12.98
C VAL A 135 -19.30 -12.48 13.42
N VAL A 136 -18.69 -13.41 12.72
CA VAL A 136 -18.81 -14.85 13.04
C VAL A 136 -17.96 -15.14 14.28
N TRP A 137 -18.59 -15.18 15.45
CA TRP A 137 -17.94 -15.23 16.75
C TRP A 137 -17.01 -16.44 16.95
N TRP A 138 -17.36 -17.62 16.45
CA TRP A 138 -16.54 -18.82 16.60
C TRP A 138 -15.23 -18.75 15.81
N GLN A 139 -15.24 -18.12 14.62
CA GLN A 139 -14.02 -17.83 13.89
C GLN A 139 -13.13 -16.85 14.66
N TRP A 140 -13.75 -15.86 15.32
CA TRP A 140 -13.04 -14.88 16.12
C TRP A 140 -12.37 -15.50 17.36
N ALA A 141 -12.93 -16.58 17.89
CA ALA A 141 -12.32 -17.36 18.97
C ALA A 141 -10.99 -18.03 18.56
N LEU A 142 -10.71 -18.18 17.25
CA LEU A 142 -9.44 -18.71 16.73
C LEU A 142 -8.31 -17.65 16.65
N VAL A 143 -8.61 -16.37 16.80
CA VAL A 143 -7.63 -15.28 16.73
C VAL A 143 -6.44 -15.49 17.69
N PRO A 144 -6.64 -15.83 18.98
CA PRO A 144 -5.52 -16.09 19.90
C PRO A 144 -4.63 -17.26 19.44
N LEU A 145 -5.23 -18.30 18.85
CA LEU A 145 -4.47 -19.45 18.35
C LEU A 145 -3.56 -19.07 17.19
N VAL A 146 -4.10 -18.35 16.19
CA VAL A 146 -3.29 -17.85 15.06
C VAL A 146 -2.20 -16.93 15.56
N ALA A 147 -2.52 -16.00 16.47
CA ALA A 147 -1.53 -15.10 17.06
C ALA A 147 -0.42 -15.84 17.79
N ALA A 148 -0.75 -16.89 18.55
CA ALA A 148 0.22 -17.72 19.24
C ALA A 148 1.15 -18.46 18.26
N VAL A 149 0.60 -19.04 17.20
CA VAL A 149 1.38 -19.72 16.15
C VAL A 149 2.34 -18.74 15.49
N VAL A 150 1.87 -17.58 15.06
CA VAL A 150 2.71 -16.54 14.45
C VAL A 150 3.82 -16.10 15.40
N ALA A 151 3.47 -15.80 16.66
CA ALA A 151 4.44 -15.38 17.66
C ALA A 151 5.50 -16.46 17.93
N LEU A 152 5.12 -17.74 18.01
CA LEU A 152 6.03 -18.85 18.21
C LEU A 152 6.96 -19.05 17.01
N VAL A 153 6.47 -18.94 15.80
CA VAL A 153 7.27 -19.04 14.56
C VAL A 153 8.33 -17.93 14.53
N VAL A 154 7.93 -16.68 14.73
CA VAL A 154 8.86 -15.54 14.72
C VAL A 154 9.88 -15.65 15.86
N LEU A 155 9.45 -16.05 17.04
CA LEU A 155 10.35 -16.28 18.18
C LEU A 155 11.31 -17.43 17.90
N GLY A 156 10.87 -18.50 17.24
CA GLY A 156 11.71 -19.62 16.80
C GLY A 156 12.82 -19.14 15.86
N VAL A 157 12.46 -18.37 14.83
CA VAL A 157 13.44 -17.77 13.91
C VAL A 157 14.44 -16.87 14.66
N ALA A 158 13.97 -16.00 15.56
CA ALA A 158 14.83 -15.13 16.34
C ALA A 158 15.79 -15.93 17.24
N ARG A 159 15.37 -17.09 17.78
CA ARG A 159 16.22 -17.98 18.57
C ARG A 159 17.29 -18.66 17.72
N VAL A 160 16.95 -19.09 16.51
CA VAL A 160 17.92 -19.67 15.55
C VAL A 160 18.98 -18.63 15.17
N LEU A 161 18.56 -17.40 14.84
CA LEU A 161 19.51 -16.30 14.55
C LEU A 161 20.41 -15.99 15.75
N ARG A 162 19.86 -15.99 16.97
CA ARG A 162 20.67 -15.82 18.19
C ARG A 162 21.66 -16.95 18.40
N LEU A 163 21.28 -18.19 18.07
CA LEU A 163 22.19 -19.33 18.13
C LEU A 163 23.33 -19.14 17.13
N ALA A 164 23.03 -18.80 15.88
CA ALA A 164 24.02 -18.50 14.85
C ALA A 164 24.99 -17.39 15.29
N THR A 165 24.46 -16.27 15.83
CA THR A 165 25.27 -15.18 16.40
C THR A 165 26.27 -15.68 17.46
N ARG A 166 25.82 -16.56 18.35
CA ARG A 166 26.70 -17.11 19.42
C ARG A 166 27.75 -18.04 18.88
N VAL A 167 27.41 -18.87 17.89
CA VAL A 167 28.39 -19.74 17.23
C VAL A 167 29.48 -18.89 16.60
N VAL A 168 29.11 -17.87 15.83
CA VAL A 168 30.07 -16.95 15.22
C VAL A 168 30.90 -16.20 16.25
N ALA A 169 30.27 -15.67 17.32
CA ALA A 169 30.97 -14.96 18.39
C ALA A 169 31.94 -15.85 19.14
N ASN A 170 31.62 -17.13 19.35
CA ASN A 170 32.51 -18.08 20.00
C ASN A 170 33.75 -18.41 19.13
N VAL A 171 33.56 -18.52 17.81
CA VAL A 171 34.68 -18.71 16.87
C VAL A 171 35.58 -17.47 16.84
N ALA A 172 34.98 -16.27 16.72
CA ALA A 172 35.71 -15.00 16.72
C ALA A 172 36.39 -14.70 18.06
N GLY A 173 35.79 -15.12 19.18
CA GLY A 173 36.27 -14.86 20.54
C GLY A 173 37.58 -15.57 20.92
N VAL A 174 38.11 -16.43 20.04
CA VAL A 174 39.46 -17.02 20.17
C VAL A 174 40.54 -15.97 19.92
N HIS A 175 40.25 -14.91 19.14
CA HIS A 175 41.23 -13.92 18.67
C HIS A 175 40.95 -12.48 19.14
N VAL A 176 39.75 -12.20 19.68
CA VAL A 176 39.32 -10.85 20.05
C VAL A 176 38.57 -10.82 21.40
N PRO A 177 38.54 -9.68 22.12
CA PRO A 177 37.80 -9.54 23.37
C PRO A 177 36.31 -9.93 23.21
N ARG A 178 35.75 -10.59 24.22
CA ARG A 178 34.36 -11.14 24.17
C ARG A 178 33.28 -10.16 23.78
N LEU A 179 33.40 -8.88 24.15
CA LEU A 179 32.43 -7.84 23.74
C LEU A 179 32.53 -7.56 22.24
N ALA A 180 33.73 -7.42 21.69
CA ALA A 180 33.97 -7.23 20.27
C ALA A 180 33.55 -8.47 19.46
N ALA A 181 33.85 -9.69 19.93
CA ALA A 181 33.37 -10.92 19.29
C ALA A 181 31.85 -11.03 19.25
N GLY A 182 31.14 -10.59 20.30
CA GLY A 182 29.70 -10.50 20.35
C GLY A 182 29.12 -9.49 19.32
N ALA A 183 29.73 -8.33 19.23
CA ALA A 183 29.34 -7.31 18.24
C ALA A 183 29.57 -7.78 16.79
N ILE A 184 30.74 -8.37 16.52
CA ILE A 184 31.06 -8.98 15.20
C ILE A 184 30.04 -10.07 14.85
N GLY A 185 29.69 -10.95 15.79
CA GLY A 185 28.72 -12.02 15.59
C GLY A 185 27.32 -11.44 15.24
N ILE A 186 26.88 -10.40 15.93
CA ILE A 186 25.59 -9.73 15.63
C ILE A 186 25.63 -9.11 14.24
N VAL A 187 26.65 -8.32 13.92
CA VAL A 187 26.78 -7.62 12.63
C VAL A 187 26.85 -8.62 11.48
N LEU A 188 27.68 -9.67 11.61
CA LEU A 188 27.84 -10.67 10.55
C LEU A 188 26.55 -11.47 10.32
N VAL A 189 25.89 -11.93 11.39
CA VAL A 189 24.64 -12.69 11.26
C VAL A 189 23.50 -11.79 10.76
N ALA A 190 23.44 -10.53 11.20
CA ALA A 190 22.49 -9.56 10.66
C ALA A 190 22.76 -9.30 9.17
N PHE A 191 24.00 -9.08 8.78
CA PHE A 191 24.40 -8.88 7.39
C PHE A 191 24.04 -10.09 6.50
N VAL A 192 24.38 -11.30 6.95
CA VAL A 192 24.05 -12.53 6.22
C VAL A 192 22.54 -12.76 6.18
N ALA A 193 21.82 -12.54 7.29
CA ALA A 193 20.36 -12.70 7.34
C ALA A 193 19.64 -11.67 6.45
N VAL A 194 20.06 -10.41 6.48
CA VAL A 194 19.53 -9.35 5.61
C VAL A 194 19.90 -9.64 4.15
N GLY A 195 21.15 -9.98 3.87
CA GLY A 195 21.60 -10.34 2.52
C GLY A 195 20.89 -11.57 1.97
N PHE A 196 20.63 -12.59 2.80
CA PHE A 196 19.84 -13.75 2.41
C PHE A 196 18.36 -13.40 2.20
N ALA A 197 17.78 -12.60 3.11
CA ALA A 197 16.39 -12.18 2.99
C ALA A 197 16.17 -11.28 1.75
N GLN A 198 17.02 -10.27 1.56
CA GLN A 198 16.92 -9.35 0.42
C GLN A 198 17.48 -9.96 -0.88
N GLY A 199 18.70 -10.50 -0.84
CA GLY A 199 19.39 -11.00 -2.03
C GLY A 199 18.86 -12.34 -2.54
N PHE A 200 18.45 -13.24 -1.67
CA PHE A 200 18.05 -14.60 -2.06
C PHE A 200 16.53 -14.81 -2.01
N LEU A 201 15.89 -14.57 -0.85
CA LEU A 201 14.45 -14.82 -0.71
C LEU A 201 13.63 -13.78 -1.48
N LEU A 202 13.87 -12.48 -1.22
CA LEU A 202 13.08 -11.42 -1.85
C LEU A 202 13.26 -11.43 -3.36
N ASN A 203 14.51 -11.44 -3.86
CA ASN A 203 14.77 -11.44 -5.30
C ASN A 203 14.32 -12.73 -6.01
N ARG A 204 14.34 -13.90 -5.35
CA ARG A 204 13.75 -15.11 -5.92
C ARG A 204 12.24 -15.08 -5.93
N THR A 205 11.63 -14.61 -4.84
CA THR A 205 10.18 -14.48 -4.75
C THR A 205 9.68 -13.45 -5.75
N LEU A 206 10.32 -12.27 -5.84
CA LEU A 206 9.97 -11.25 -6.82
C LEU A 206 10.12 -11.76 -8.25
N ARG A 207 11.23 -12.43 -8.59
CA ARG A 207 11.40 -13.05 -9.92
C ARG A 207 10.37 -14.14 -10.22
N ALA A 208 9.99 -14.94 -9.24
CA ALA A 208 8.94 -15.95 -9.41
C ALA A 208 7.58 -15.29 -9.62
N VAL A 209 7.25 -14.26 -8.84
CA VAL A 209 6.05 -13.45 -9.00
C VAL A 209 6.05 -12.74 -10.36
N GLU A 210 7.16 -12.12 -10.75
CA GLU A 210 7.32 -11.46 -12.04
C GLU A 210 7.16 -12.43 -13.21
N SER A 211 7.78 -13.62 -13.13
CA SER A 211 7.63 -14.66 -14.15
C SER A 211 6.19 -15.15 -14.27
N ALA A 212 5.52 -15.40 -13.15
CA ALA A 212 4.12 -15.79 -13.14
C ALA A 212 3.21 -14.66 -13.65
N ALA A 213 3.48 -13.42 -13.26
CA ALA A 213 2.75 -12.24 -13.70
C ALA A 213 2.97 -11.96 -15.19
N SER A 214 4.19 -12.15 -15.72
CA SER A 214 4.47 -12.00 -17.14
C SER A 214 3.76 -13.05 -18.01
N LEU A 215 3.59 -14.28 -17.50
CA LEU A 215 2.77 -15.30 -18.15
C LEU A 215 1.29 -14.93 -18.11
N ALA A 216 0.78 -14.47 -16.97
CA ALA A 216 -0.60 -14.00 -16.84
C ALA A 216 -0.89 -12.79 -17.73
N ASP A 217 0.09 -11.92 -17.94
CA ASP A 217 0.01 -10.74 -18.81
C ASP A 217 -0.15 -11.11 -20.31
N GLN A 218 0.20 -12.33 -20.70
CA GLN A 218 -0.04 -12.85 -22.06
C GLN A 218 -1.50 -13.29 -22.26
N GLY A 219 -2.23 -13.56 -21.21
CA GLY A 219 -3.65 -13.91 -21.24
C GLY A 219 -4.53 -12.74 -21.71
N THR A 220 -5.74 -13.03 -22.14
CA THR A 220 -6.78 -12.04 -22.45
C THR A 220 -7.98 -12.34 -21.57
N THR A 221 -8.56 -11.31 -20.97
CA THR A 221 -9.75 -11.46 -20.13
C THR A 221 -10.92 -11.95 -20.99
N ASP A 222 -11.75 -12.84 -20.45
CA ASP A 222 -12.91 -13.38 -21.15
C ASP A 222 -13.84 -12.23 -21.63
N GLY A 223 -14.26 -12.33 -22.89
CA GLY A 223 -15.10 -11.33 -23.53
C GLY A 223 -14.35 -10.10 -24.11
N VAL A 224 -13.06 -9.95 -23.82
CA VAL A 224 -12.23 -8.89 -24.42
C VAL A 224 -11.70 -9.38 -25.75
N VAL A 225 -12.04 -8.65 -26.81
CA VAL A 225 -11.63 -8.98 -28.19
C VAL A 225 -10.76 -7.88 -28.78
N ARG A 226 -9.94 -8.24 -29.74
CA ARG A 226 -9.11 -7.28 -30.48
C ARG A 226 -10.00 -6.23 -31.14
N PRO A 227 -9.73 -4.93 -30.91
CA PRO A 227 -10.55 -3.86 -31.50
C PRO A 227 -10.29 -3.73 -33.02
N GLU A 228 -11.34 -3.43 -33.75
CA GLU A 228 -11.26 -3.10 -35.19
C GLU A 228 -11.15 -1.59 -35.43
N LEU A 229 -11.61 -0.78 -34.46
CA LEU A 229 -11.60 0.68 -34.55
C LEU A 229 -10.18 1.22 -34.61
N SER A 230 -9.89 2.02 -35.62
CA SER A 230 -8.56 2.62 -35.80
C SER A 230 -8.19 3.63 -34.71
N THR A 231 -9.14 4.08 -33.91
CA THR A 231 -8.93 4.96 -32.76
C THR A 231 -8.33 4.26 -31.54
N LEU A 232 -8.24 2.92 -31.58
CA LEU A 232 -7.78 2.11 -30.46
C LEU A 232 -6.43 1.44 -30.78
N SER A 233 -5.52 1.40 -29.81
CA SER A 233 -4.30 0.59 -29.90
C SER A 233 -4.64 -0.90 -30.01
N GLY A 234 -3.76 -1.68 -30.65
CA GLY A 234 -4.01 -3.10 -30.94
C GLY A 234 -4.91 -3.37 -32.14
N SER A 235 -5.56 -2.37 -32.73
CA SER A 235 -6.32 -2.50 -33.96
C SER A 235 -5.40 -2.87 -35.16
N PRO A 236 -5.93 -3.31 -36.32
CA PRO A 236 -5.09 -3.69 -37.47
C PRO A 236 -4.14 -2.60 -37.97
N ARG A 237 -4.45 -1.34 -37.74
CA ARG A 237 -3.60 -0.19 -38.13
C ARG A 237 -2.72 0.34 -37.00
N SER A 238 -2.80 -0.24 -35.81
CA SER A 238 -2.03 0.21 -34.65
C SER A 238 -0.53 -0.08 -34.82
N ARG A 239 0.32 0.85 -34.38
CA ARG A 239 1.76 0.67 -34.28
C ARG A 239 2.16 -0.07 -32.99
N ALA A 240 1.23 -0.18 -32.03
CA ALA A 240 1.34 -1.03 -30.85
C ALA A 240 0.48 -2.30 -31.07
N PRO A 241 1.08 -3.43 -31.52
CA PRO A 241 0.35 -4.64 -31.85
C PRO A 241 -0.40 -5.21 -30.63
N TRP A 242 -1.56 -5.81 -30.87
CA TRP A 242 -2.45 -6.39 -29.84
C TRP A 242 -1.70 -7.31 -28.87
N ASP A 243 -0.82 -8.18 -29.40
CA ASP A 243 -0.09 -9.16 -28.60
C ASP A 243 0.96 -8.55 -27.68
N THR A 244 1.35 -7.30 -27.92
CA THR A 244 2.36 -6.59 -27.13
C THR A 244 1.76 -5.72 -26.01
N LEU A 245 0.43 -5.49 -26.03
CA LEU A 245 -0.23 -4.60 -25.06
C LEU A 245 -0.26 -5.13 -23.63
N GLY A 246 -0.11 -6.45 -23.44
CA GLY A 246 -0.33 -7.08 -22.15
C GLY A 246 -1.82 -7.22 -21.79
N ALA A 247 -2.15 -8.03 -20.79
CA ALA A 247 -3.52 -8.30 -20.39
C ALA A 247 -4.27 -7.00 -20.03
N LYS A 248 -3.65 -6.16 -19.21
CA LYS A 248 -4.27 -4.91 -18.75
C LYS A 248 -4.41 -3.86 -19.85
N GLY A 249 -3.48 -3.83 -20.79
CA GLY A 249 -3.60 -2.99 -21.97
C GLY A 249 -4.73 -3.45 -22.89
N ARG A 250 -4.90 -4.77 -23.08
CA ARG A 250 -6.03 -5.33 -23.82
C ARG A 250 -7.35 -5.04 -23.16
N ASP A 251 -7.45 -5.16 -21.83
CA ASP A 251 -8.62 -4.75 -21.04
C ASP A 251 -8.93 -3.26 -21.30
N PHE A 252 -7.94 -2.39 -21.14
CA PHE A 252 -8.10 -0.95 -21.30
C PHE A 252 -8.62 -0.54 -22.68
N VAL A 253 -8.06 -1.08 -23.76
CA VAL A 253 -8.51 -0.72 -25.11
C VAL A 253 -9.81 -1.43 -25.51
N GLY A 254 -10.01 -2.68 -25.04
CA GLY A 254 -11.21 -3.47 -25.36
C GLY A 254 -12.46 -3.01 -24.65
N GLN A 255 -12.32 -2.27 -23.54
CA GLN A 255 -13.42 -1.74 -22.75
C GLN A 255 -13.75 -0.26 -23.05
N ALA A 256 -13.14 0.33 -24.08
CA ALA A 256 -13.47 1.69 -24.53
C ALA A 256 -14.99 1.84 -24.75
N ALA A 257 -15.56 2.98 -24.36
CA ALA A 257 -16.96 3.27 -24.61
C ALA A 257 -17.21 3.33 -26.13
N ARG A 258 -18.30 2.74 -26.59
CA ARG A 258 -18.67 2.79 -28.00
C ARG A 258 -19.45 4.07 -28.28
N ARG A 259 -19.25 4.63 -29.46
CA ARG A 259 -20.05 5.79 -29.93
C ARG A 259 -21.55 5.61 -29.73
N THR A 260 -22.07 4.40 -29.99
CA THR A 260 -23.50 4.08 -29.80
C THR A 260 -23.94 4.16 -28.34
N ASP A 261 -23.10 3.74 -27.42
CA ASP A 261 -23.40 3.76 -25.98
C ASP A 261 -23.35 5.19 -25.43
N ILE A 262 -22.37 5.97 -25.90
CA ILE A 262 -22.26 7.39 -25.56
C ILE A 262 -23.46 8.16 -26.11
N ALA A 263 -23.81 7.99 -27.38
CA ALA A 263 -24.94 8.64 -28.00
C ALA A 263 -26.28 8.29 -27.33
N SER A 264 -26.46 6.99 -26.99
CA SER A 264 -27.65 6.53 -26.26
C SER A 264 -27.77 7.16 -24.86
N PHE A 265 -26.61 7.37 -24.18
CA PHE A 265 -26.60 7.98 -22.85
C PHE A 265 -26.83 9.47 -22.89
N THR A 266 -26.18 10.20 -23.82
CA THR A 266 -26.22 11.66 -23.91
C THR A 266 -27.41 12.19 -24.67
N GLY A 267 -28.04 11.37 -25.51
CA GLY A 267 -29.08 11.81 -26.44
C GLY A 267 -28.57 12.68 -27.59
N ALA A 268 -27.26 12.76 -27.80
CA ALA A 268 -26.60 13.59 -28.81
C ALA A 268 -25.69 12.74 -29.71
N SER A 269 -25.25 13.33 -30.84
CA SER A 269 -24.22 12.69 -31.67
C SER A 269 -22.93 12.50 -30.89
N ALA A 270 -22.27 11.36 -31.09
CA ALA A 270 -21.02 11.03 -30.42
C ALA A 270 -19.96 10.55 -31.41
N GLU A 271 -18.72 10.56 -30.98
CA GLU A 271 -17.57 10.00 -31.68
C GLU A 271 -17.07 8.73 -31.00
N ASP A 272 -16.23 7.96 -31.70
CA ASP A 272 -15.49 6.87 -31.07
C ASP A 272 -14.28 7.45 -30.33
N PRO A 273 -14.15 7.21 -29.01
CA PRO A 273 -13.03 7.73 -28.24
C PRO A 273 -11.69 7.14 -28.69
N VAL A 274 -10.61 7.83 -28.39
CA VAL A 274 -9.24 7.36 -28.62
C VAL A 274 -8.71 6.74 -27.33
N ARG A 275 -8.27 5.47 -27.40
CA ARG A 275 -7.46 4.84 -26.33
C ARG A 275 -6.15 4.34 -26.88
N VAL A 276 -5.08 4.94 -26.41
CA VAL A 276 -3.69 4.54 -26.71
C VAL A 276 -3.11 3.82 -25.50
N TYR A 277 -2.62 2.62 -25.74
CA TYR A 277 -1.92 1.86 -24.72
C TYR A 277 -0.65 1.25 -25.30
N VAL A 278 0.46 1.36 -24.56
CA VAL A 278 1.74 0.77 -24.91
C VAL A 278 2.17 -0.19 -23.80
N GLY A 279 2.22 -1.49 -24.14
CA GLY A 279 2.64 -2.52 -23.20
C GLY A 279 4.16 -2.63 -23.09
N LEU A 280 4.64 -3.38 -22.09
CA LEU A 280 6.07 -3.62 -21.88
C LEU A 280 6.77 -4.25 -23.10
N ARG A 281 6.06 -5.11 -23.84
CA ARG A 281 6.58 -5.80 -25.03
C ARG A 281 6.47 -4.99 -26.33
N SER A 282 5.90 -3.78 -26.27
CA SER A 282 5.71 -2.94 -27.46
C SER A 282 6.99 -2.26 -27.94
N ALA A 283 7.97 -2.05 -27.04
CA ALA A 283 9.33 -1.59 -27.35
C ALA A 283 10.26 -1.86 -26.16
N ASP A 284 11.57 -1.87 -26.39
CA ASP A 284 12.56 -2.33 -25.41
C ASP A 284 12.79 -1.32 -24.28
N THR A 285 12.85 -0.03 -24.60
CA THR A 285 13.17 1.02 -23.61
C THR A 285 11.96 1.86 -23.24
N LEU A 286 11.97 2.47 -22.04
CA LEU A 286 10.96 3.42 -21.60
C LEU A 286 10.76 4.56 -22.62
N LYS A 287 11.87 5.09 -23.13
CA LYS A 287 11.82 6.18 -24.12
C LYS A 287 11.13 5.75 -25.42
N GLU A 288 11.48 4.59 -25.94
CA GLU A 288 10.87 4.06 -27.18
C GLU A 288 9.39 3.78 -27.00
N ARG A 289 8.97 3.26 -25.83
CA ARG A 289 7.54 3.08 -25.50
C ARG A 289 6.81 4.41 -25.42
N ALA A 290 7.38 5.42 -24.77
CA ALA A 290 6.80 6.76 -24.68
C ALA A 290 6.70 7.42 -26.07
N ASP A 291 7.74 7.32 -26.89
CA ASP A 291 7.74 7.81 -28.28
C ASP A 291 6.70 7.05 -29.14
N LEU A 292 6.51 5.75 -28.90
CA LEU A 292 5.48 4.94 -29.56
C LEU A 292 4.07 5.41 -29.16
N ALA A 293 3.84 5.74 -27.89
CA ALA A 293 2.59 6.29 -27.41
C ALA A 293 2.23 7.60 -28.14
N VAL A 294 3.21 8.49 -28.32
CA VAL A 294 3.02 9.75 -29.07
C VAL A 294 2.67 9.46 -30.54
N ARG A 295 3.40 8.55 -31.21
CA ARG A 295 3.08 8.16 -32.60
C ARG A 295 1.70 7.52 -32.76
N GLU A 296 1.23 6.78 -31.75
CA GLU A 296 -0.13 6.24 -31.73
C GLU A 296 -1.17 7.33 -31.53
N LEU A 297 -0.92 8.30 -30.64
CA LEU A 297 -1.80 9.48 -30.48
C LEU A 297 -1.90 10.29 -31.77
N GLU A 298 -0.78 10.47 -32.49
CA GLU A 298 -0.79 11.13 -33.80
C GLU A 298 -1.60 10.33 -34.83
N ARG A 299 -1.39 9.04 -34.92
CA ARG A 299 -2.10 8.14 -35.85
C ARG A 299 -3.61 8.12 -35.58
N THR A 300 -4.02 8.12 -34.33
CA THR A 300 -5.43 8.03 -33.91
C THR A 300 -6.15 9.37 -33.88
N GLY A 301 -5.44 10.47 -34.15
CA GLY A 301 -5.98 11.83 -34.02
C GLY A 301 -6.18 12.26 -32.56
N GLY A 302 -5.48 11.65 -31.61
CA GLY A 302 -5.64 11.95 -30.18
C GLY A 302 -5.31 13.40 -29.81
N PHE A 303 -4.37 14.01 -30.52
CA PHE A 303 -4.02 15.43 -30.33
C PHE A 303 -5.02 16.43 -30.92
N SER A 304 -5.98 15.96 -31.69
CA SER A 304 -7.05 16.80 -32.27
C SER A 304 -8.38 16.65 -31.52
N ARG A 305 -8.40 15.91 -30.41
CA ARG A 305 -9.56 15.77 -29.53
C ARG A 305 -9.69 16.98 -28.62
N LYS A 306 -10.89 17.18 -28.04
CA LYS A 306 -11.11 18.25 -27.06
C LYS A 306 -10.37 18.04 -25.75
N VAL A 307 -10.24 16.79 -25.32
CA VAL A 307 -9.49 16.42 -24.11
C VAL A 307 -8.49 15.31 -24.41
N LEU A 308 -7.32 15.42 -23.79
CA LEU A 308 -6.27 14.41 -23.81
C LEU A 308 -5.84 14.14 -22.37
N ALA A 309 -6.06 12.92 -21.87
CA ALA A 309 -5.67 12.51 -20.53
C ALA A 309 -4.48 11.55 -20.56
N VAL A 310 -3.41 11.90 -19.84
CA VAL A 310 -2.29 11.03 -19.57
C VAL A 310 -2.58 10.25 -18.29
N MET A 311 -2.64 8.90 -18.41
CA MET A 311 -3.08 8.01 -17.36
C MET A 311 -1.88 7.26 -16.77
N GLY A 312 -1.58 7.52 -15.49
CA GLY A 312 -0.60 6.76 -14.71
C GLY A 312 -1.14 5.36 -14.37
N THR A 313 -0.44 4.32 -14.81
CA THR A 313 -0.81 2.93 -14.52
C THR A 313 -0.33 2.49 -13.14
N THR A 314 -0.98 1.46 -12.57
CA THR A 314 -0.42 0.69 -11.45
C THR A 314 0.65 -0.28 -11.94
N GLY A 315 1.27 -1.05 -11.02
CA GLY A 315 2.38 -1.95 -11.34
C GLY A 315 2.13 -2.87 -12.55
N THR A 316 0.97 -3.53 -12.59
CA THR A 316 0.59 -4.43 -13.70
C THR A 316 0.16 -3.72 -14.98
N GLY A 317 0.18 -2.40 -15.00
CA GLY A 317 -0.33 -1.62 -16.13
C GLY A 317 -1.84 -1.36 -16.09
N TRP A 318 -2.50 -1.66 -14.96
CA TRP A 318 -3.95 -1.49 -14.82
C TRP A 318 -4.35 -0.01 -14.72
N ILE A 319 -5.45 0.32 -15.40
CA ILE A 319 -6.19 1.59 -15.30
C ILE A 319 -7.61 1.27 -14.89
N ASN A 320 -8.13 2.02 -13.93
CA ASN A 320 -9.51 1.90 -13.47
C ASN A 320 -10.49 2.43 -14.54
N GLU A 321 -11.45 1.58 -14.94
CA GLU A 321 -12.48 1.97 -15.91
C GLU A 321 -13.41 3.08 -15.38
N GLN A 322 -13.60 3.14 -14.07
CA GLN A 322 -14.36 4.22 -13.44
C GLN A 322 -13.56 5.55 -13.42
N GLY A 323 -12.25 5.50 -13.63
CA GLY A 323 -11.40 6.68 -13.82
C GLY A 323 -11.27 7.11 -15.29
N SER A 324 -11.40 6.18 -16.24
CA SER A 324 -11.20 6.43 -17.67
C SER A 324 -12.52 6.72 -18.43
N LYS A 325 -13.53 5.85 -18.29
CA LYS A 325 -14.81 5.99 -19.04
C LYS A 325 -15.55 7.31 -18.85
N PRO A 326 -15.58 7.94 -17.66
CA PRO A 326 -16.29 9.20 -17.51
C PRO A 326 -15.89 10.27 -18.51
N LEU A 327 -14.60 10.43 -18.82
CA LEU A 327 -14.15 11.41 -19.81
C LEU A 327 -14.69 11.12 -21.21
N GLU A 328 -14.83 9.84 -21.60
CA GLU A 328 -15.37 9.45 -22.89
C GLU A 328 -16.85 9.84 -23.03
N TYR A 329 -17.64 9.62 -21.98
CA TYR A 329 -19.05 10.00 -21.97
C TYR A 329 -19.26 11.51 -21.90
N MET A 330 -18.54 12.20 -21.02
CA MET A 330 -18.66 13.63 -20.76
C MET A 330 -18.34 14.48 -21.98
N TRP A 331 -17.40 14.01 -22.79
CA TRP A 331 -16.96 14.73 -23.99
C TRP A 331 -17.54 14.14 -25.28
N GLY A 332 -18.59 13.31 -25.18
CA GLY A 332 -19.26 12.75 -26.36
C GLY A 332 -18.34 11.87 -27.23
N GLY A 333 -17.32 11.25 -26.66
CA GLY A 333 -16.29 10.49 -27.37
C GLY A 333 -15.17 11.36 -27.97
N ASP A 334 -15.27 12.70 -27.93
CA ASP A 334 -14.23 13.62 -28.38
C ASP A 334 -13.12 13.73 -27.33
N SER A 335 -12.53 12.57 -27.02
CA SER A 335 -11.55 12.36 -25.96
C SER A 335 -10.44 11.41 -26.38
N ALA A 336 -9.24 11.62 -25.85
CA ALA A 336 -8.10 10.71 -26.00
C ALA A 336 -7.53 10.37 -24.63
N LEU A 337 -7.30 9.08 -24.40
CA LEU A 337 -6.67 8.56 -23.20
C LEU A 337 -5.38 7.84 -23.60
N VAL A 338 -4.28 8.08 -22.90
CA VAL A 338 -3.00 7.43 -23.17
C VAL A 338 -2.39 6.86 -21.89
N ALA A 339 -1.97 5.60 -21.94
CA ALA A 339 -1.32 4.90 -20.84
C ALA A 339 -0.15 4.04 -21.32
N MET A 340 0.79 3.73 -20.41
CA MET A 340 1.97 2.92 -20.67
C MET A 340 2.23 1.98 -19.50
N GLN A 341 2.43 0.69 -19.80
CA GLN A 341 2.83 -0.29 -18.79
C GLN A 341 4.31 -0.16 -18.48
N TYR A 342 4.68 -0.27 -17.19
CA TYR A 342 6.07 -0.20 -16.76
C TYR A 342 6.57 -1.48 -16.06
N SER A 343 5.66 -2.32 -15.54
CA SER A 343 6.02 -3.54 -14.82
C SER A 343 5.00 -4.65 -15.05
N TYR A 344 5.33 -5.89 -14.69
CA TYR A 344 4.39 -7.00 -14.54
C TYR A 344 3.94 -7.18 -13.09
N LEU A 345 4.67 -6.57 -12.14
CA LEU A 345 4.46 -6.81 -10.72
C LEU A 345 3.11 -6.25 -10.24
N PRO A 346 2.40 -6.99 -9.38
CA PRO A 346 1.22 -6.46 -8.72
C PRO A 346 1.59 -5.28 -7.80
N SER A 347 0.64 -4.37 -7.54
CA SER A 347 0.90 -3.10 -6.86
C SER A 347 1.58 -3.24 -5.50
N TRP A 348 1.27 -4.29 -4.72
CA TRP A 348 1.93 -4.55 -3.43
C TRP A 348 3.43 -4.86 -3.57
N ALA A 349 3.85 -5.43 -4.70
CA ALA A 349 5.26 -5.70 -4.99
C ALA A 349 5.93 -4.49 -5.66
N SER A 350 5.17 -3.74 -6.47
CA SER A 350 5.65 -2.53 -7.17
C SER A 350 5.97 -1.37 -6.23
N VAL A 351 5.44 -1.36 -4.99
CA VAL A 351 5.88 -0.43 -3.94
C VAL A 351 7.37 -0.58 -3.62
N LEU A 352 7.96 -1.76 -3.92
CA LEU A 352 9.41 -1.98 -3.77
C LEU A 352 10.23 -1.43 -4.95
N THR A 353 9.56 -0.97 -6.02
CA THR A 353 10.15 -0.44 -7.27
C THR A 353 9.48 0.90 -7.63
N GLU A 354 9.26 1.77 -6.64
CA GLU A 354 8.61 3.07 -6.83
C GLU A 354 9.33 3.92 -7.89
N ASP A 355 10.65 3.86 -7.97
CA ASP A 355 11.46 4.58 -8.96
C ASP A 355 11.05 4.24 -10.40
N GLU A 356 10.74 2.97 -10.69
CA GLU A 356 10.29 2.54 -12.04
C GLU A 356 8.95 3.17 -12.42
N ALA A 357 8.04 3.34 -11.46
CA ALA A 357 6.76 3.99 -11.68
C ALA A 357 6.94 5.48 -11.97
N ALA A 358 7.82 6.16 -11.20
CA ALA A 358 8.14 7.57 -11.40
C ALA A 358 8.78 7.82 -12.76
N ASP A 359 9.78 7.02 -13.14
CA ASP A 359 10.49 7.12 -14.42
C ASP A 359 9.55 6.89 -15.61
N ALA A 360 8.66 5.90 -15.50
CA ALA A 360 7.70 5.60 -16.56
C ALA A 360 6.65 6.71 -16.72
N GLY A 361 6.14 7.22 -15.59
CA GLY A 361 5.23 8.36 -15.59
C GLY A 361 5.86 9.59 -16.23
N ALA A 362 7.09 9.92 -15.84
CA ALA A 362 7.84 11.04 -16.40
C ALA A 362 8.11 10.86 -17.90
N ALA A 363 8.56 9.67 -18.33
CA ALA A 363 8.83 9.40 -19.74
C ALA A 363 7.59 9.58 -20.62
N LEU A 364 6.44 9.04 -20.21
CA LEU A 364 5.18 9.16 -20.93
C LEU A 364 4.69 10.62 -20.95
N PHE A 365 4.59 11.24 -19.77
CA PHE A 365 4.08 12.61 -19.66
C PHE A 365 4.95 13.58 -20.44
N ASP A 366 6.26 13.55 -20.29
CA ASP A 366 7.17 14.45 -20.98
C ASP A 366 7.12 14.29 -22.50
N ALA A 367 7.00 13.06 -23.01
CA ALA A 367 6.86 12.82 -24.44
C ALA A 367 5.56 13.42 -24.99
N VAL A 368 4.44 13.16 -24.33
CA VAL A 368 3.12 13.71 -24.70
C VAL A 368 3.09 15.23 -24.57
N HIS A 369 3.59 15.77 -23.44
CA HIS A 369 3.60 17.22 -23.18
C HIS A 369 4.48 17.98 -24.17
N ARG A 370 5.68 17.47 -24.48
CA ARG A 370 6.53 18.07 -25.54
C ARG A 370 5.80 18.16 -26.87
N LYS A 371 5.12 17.09 -27.31
CA LYS A 371 4.34 17.12 -28.53
C LYS A 371 3.18 18.09 -28.45
N TRP A 372 2.43 18.08 -27.36
CA TRP A 372 1.32 18.99 -27.10
C TRP A 372 1.76 20.47 -27.17
N LEU A 373 2.94 20.81 -26.68
CA LEU A 373 3.50 22.17 -26.76
C LEU A 373 3.79 22.63 -28.21
N THR A 374 4.01 21.70 -29.15
CA THR A 374 4.22 22.03 -30.58
C THR A 374 2.95 22.41 -31.31
N LEU A 375 1.78 22.11 -30.75
CA LEU A 375 0.48 22.44 -31.35
C LEU A 375 0.19 23.93 -31.22
N PRO A 376 -0.52 24.56 -32.16
CA PRO A 376 -1.03 25.91 -32.00
C PRO A 376 -1.91 26.03 -30.75
N LYS A 377 -1.79 27.10 -30.00
CA LYS A 377 -2.51 27.25 -28.71
C LYS A 377 -4.03 27.07 -28.80
N GLY A 378 -4.64 27.49 -29.93
CA GLY A 378 -6.07 27.36 -30.14
C GLY A 378 -6.55 25.94 -30.49
N ASP A 379 -5.64 25.08 -30.93
CA ASP A 379 -5.94 23.70 -31.38
C ASP A 379 -5.51 22.65 -30.33
N ARG A 380 -4.97 23.09 -29.19
CA ARG A 380 -4.52 22.17 -28.13
C ARG A 380 -5.71 21.54 -27.43
N PRO A 381 -5.76 20.21 -27.30
CA PRO A 381 -6.70 19.57 -26.38
C PRO A 381 -6.46 20.05 -24.94
N GLN A 382 -7.49 20.08 -24.12
CA GLN A 382 -7.34 20.21 -22.68
C GLN A 382 -6.47 19.04 -22.18
N LEU A 383 -5.30 19.33 -21.63
CA LEU A 383 -4.37 18.31 -21.15
C LEU A 383 -4.68 17.97 -19.71
N LEU A 384 -5.10 16.74 -19.48
CA LEU A 384 -5.48 16.21 -18.18
C LEU A 384 -4.51 15.11 -17.73
N VAL A 385 -4.41 14.93 -16.41
CA VAL A 385 -3.63 13.85 -15.80
C VAL A 385 -4.50 13.05 -14.84
N TYR A 386 -4.31 11.73 -14.86
CA TYR A 386 -4.97 10.80 -13.94
C TYR A 386 -3.96 9.85 -13.33
N GLY A 387 -4.13 9.54 -12.06
CA GLY A 387 -3.43 8.45 -11.41
C GLY A 387 -4.17 7.94 -10.19
N GLU A 388 -4.17 6.61 -10.02
CA GLU A 388 -4.73 5.94 -8.85
C GLU A 388 -3.63 5.14 -8.16
N SER A 389 -3.55 5.23 -6.82
CA SER A 389 -2.53 4.53 -6.03
C SER A 389 -1.11 4.85 -6.54
N LEU A 390 -0.30 3.86 -6.90
CA LEU A 390 1.02 4.06 -7.53
C LEU A 390 0.97 4.84 -8.84
N GLY A 391 -0.16 4.80 -9.56
CA GLY A 391 -0.37 5.67 -10.73
C GLY A 391 -0.43 7.15 -10.35
N SER A 392 -0.97 7.49 -9.18
CA SER A 392 -0.94 8.88 -8.68
C SER A 392 0.48 9.31 -8.33
N TYR A 393 1.25 8.43 -7.69
CA TYR A 393 2.66 8.66 -7.40
C TYR A 393 3.47 8.90 -8.69
N ALA A 394 3.27 8.06 -9.71
CA ALA A 394 3.93 8.20 -11.01
C ALA A 394 3.63 9.55 -11.66
N MET A 395 2.38 9.99 -11.66
CA MET A 395 1.97 11.25 -12.30
C MET A 395 2.39 12.49 -11.49
N GLU A 396 2.39 12.43 -10.16
CA GLU A 396 2.93 13.52 -9.35
C GLU A 396 4.42 13.75 -9.58
N ASN A 397 5.19 12.66 -9.70
CA ASN A 397 6.62 12.73 -10.05
C ASN A 397 6.82 13.29 -11.47
N ALA A 398 6.02 12.86 -12.45
CA ALA A 398 6.03 13.38 -13.81
C ALA A 398 5.78 14.90 -13.86
N LEU A 399 4.91 15.40 -13.00
CA LEU A 399 4.67 16.83 -12.84
C LEU A 399 5.80 17.55 -12.10
N GLY A 400 6.73 16.83 -11.45
CA GLY A 400 7.86 17.38 -10.72
C GLY A 400 7.56 17.67 -9.24
N GLY A 401 6.46 17.14 -8.69
CA GLY A 401 6.13 17.20 -7.26
C GLY A 401 5.94 18.61 -6.70
N SER A 402 5.65 19.62 -7.53
CA SER A 402 5.43 21.01 -7.12
C SER A 402 3.99 21.44 -7.41
N PRO A 403 3.30 22.12 -6.46
CA PRO A 403 1.97 22.68 -6.70
C PRO A 403 1.90 23.60 -7.92
N ASP A 404 2.96 24.36 -8.22
CA ASP A 404 3.02 25.25 -9.38
C ASP A 404 2.94 24.49 -10.70
N SER A 405 3.41 23.25 -10.74
CA SER A 405 3.34 22.43 -11.94
C SER A 405 1.91 22.00 -12.31
N LEU A 406 1.02 21.88 -11.31
CA LEU A 406 -0.42 21.63 -11.56
C LEU A 406 -1.11 22.76 -12.32
N THR A 407 -0.60 23.97 -12.19
CA THR A 407 -1.19 25.15 -12.84
C THR A 407 -0.44 25.58 -14.09
N SER A 408 0.79 25.12 -14.29
CA SER A 408 1.63 25.52 -15.43
C SER A 408 1.79 24.46 -16.50
N LYS A 409 1.66 23.15 -16.16
CA LYS A 409 1.88 22.06 -17.11
C LYS A 409 0.62 21.40 -17.63
N VAL A 410 -0.49 21.46 -16.89
CA VAL A 410 -1.73 20.75 -17.21
C VAL A 410 -2.96 21.64 -17.00
N ASP A 411 -4.07 21.29 -17.65
CA ASP A 411 -5.35 21.98 -17.51
C ASP A 411 -6.23 21.35 -16.40
N GLY A 412 -5.79 20.21 -15.85
CA GLY A 412 -6.43 19.57 -14.71
C GLY A 412 -5.80 18.24 -14.33
N ALA A 413 -6.01 17.81 -13.07
CA ALA A 413 -5.48 16.55 -12.57
C ALA A 413 -6.46 15.86 -11.61
N LEU A 414 -6.53 14.53 -11.71
CA LEU A 414 -7.27 13.68 -10.79
C LEU A 414 -6.34 12.63 -10.19
N PHE A 415 -6.11 12.74 -8.89
CA PHE A 415 -5.34 11.78 -8.11
C PHE A 415 -6.27 11.01 -7.16
N VAL A 416 -6.24 9.69 -7.21
CA VAL A 416 -7.13 8.83 -6.47
C VAL A 416 -6.31 7.93 -5.54
N GLY A 417 -6.63 7.94 -4.25
CA GLY A 417 -5.93 7.12 -3.26
C GLY A 417 -4.42 7.30 -3.28
N PRO A 418 -3.89 8.53 -3.09
CA PRO A 418 -2.45 8.75 -3.10
C PRO A 418 -1.77 7.92 -2.00
N THR A 419 -0.52 7.55 -2.21
CA THR A 419 0.29 6.88 -1.19
C THR A 419 1.05 7.89 -0.34
N TYR A 420 1.56 7.46 0.82
CA TYR A 420 2.40 8.32 1.66
C TYR A 420 3.68 8.83 0.97
N SER A 421 4.11 8.16 -0.11
CA SER A 421 5.29 8.54 -0.90
C SER A 421 5.02 9.64 -1.92
N ASN A 422 3.76 9.99 -2.16
CA ASN A 422 3.36 11.00 -3.14
C ASN A 422 3.92 12.38 -2.80
N PRO A 423 4.84 12.96 -3.61
CA PRO A 423 5.57 14.17 -3.23
C PRO A 423 4.69 15.42 -3.21
N LEU A 424 3.76 15.54 -4.15
CA LEU A 424 2.87 16.68 -4.24
C LEU A 424 1.78 16.62 -3.16
N TRP A 425 1.18 15.44 -2.97
CA TRP A 425 0.21 15.20 -1.90
C TRP A 425 0.78 15.54 -0.52
N ASN A 426 2.00 15.11 -0.22
CA ASN A 426 2.69 15.44 1.03
C ASN A 426 2.79 16.96 1.20
N ARG A 427 3.29 17.67 0.17
CA ARG A 427 3.47 19.12 0.24
C ARG A 427 2.15 19.87 0.44
N VAL A 428 1.12 19.57 -0.36
CA VAL A 428 -0.18 20.26 -0.24
C VAL A 428 -0.92 19.91 1.06
N THR A 429 -0.62 18.74 1.64
CA THR A 429 -1.17 18.31 2.92
C THR A 429 -0.43 18.92 4.11
N GLU A 430 0.90 19.03 4.03
CA GLU A 430 1.73 19.67 5.06
C GLU A 430 1.48 21.18 5.12
N ASP A 431 1.42 21.84 3.95
CA ASP A 431 1.18 23.29 3.81
C ASP A 431 -0.31 23.67 3.90
N ARG A 432 -1.16 22.78 4.36
CA ARG A 432 -2.60 23.05 4.51
C ARG A 432 -2.88 24.18 5.49
N ARG A 433 -3.98 24.86 5.29
CA ARG A 433 -4.48 25.87 6.21
C ARG A 433 -4.62 25.30 7.63
N ALA A 434 -4.09 26.01 8.62
CA ALA A 434 -4.22 25.65 10.02
C ALA A 434 -5.70 25.41 10.38
N GLY A 435 -5.99 24.31 11.09
CA GLY A 435 -7.33 23.89 11.48
C GLY A 435 -8.09 23.08 10.40
N SER A 436 -7.61 22.98 9.15
CA SER A 436 -8.20 22.03 8.21
C SER A 436 -7.67 20.61 8.50
N PRO A 437 -8.57 19.58 8.48
CA PRO A 437 -8.15 18.22 8.79
C PRO A 437 -7.29 17.62 7.68
N GLN A 438 -6.38 16.70 8.02
CA GLN A 438 -5.50 16.07 7.05
C GLN A 438 -6.26 15.22 6.01
N TRP A 439 -7.40 14.67 6.36
CA TRP A 439 -8.23 13.90 5.43
C TRP A 439 -8.98 14.78 4.41
N ARG A 440 -9.13 16.08 4.66
CA ARG A 440 -9.69 17.10 3.74
C ARG A 440 -8.94 18.42 3.94
N PRO A 441 -7.68 18.47 3.52
CA PRO A 441 -6.87 19.67 3.68
C PRO A 441 -7.35 20.81 2.77
N VAL A 442 -7.19 22.04 3.24
CA VAL A 442 -7.40 23.24 2.44
C VAL A 442 -6.03 23.85 2.15
N PHE A 443 -5.59 23.69 0.90
CA PHE A 443 -4.34 24.25 0.41
C PHE A 443 -4.60 25.46 -0.50
N GLY A 444 -3.79 26.52 -0.40
CA GLY A 444 -3.92 27.71 -1.24
C GLY A 444 -5.32 28.32 -1.28
N GLY A 445 -6.07 28.24 -0.16
CA GLY A 445 -7.46 28.70 -0.10
C GLY A 445 -8.43 27.87 -0.94
N GLY A 446 -8.05 26.67 -1.41
CA GLY A 446 -8.86 25.81 -2.28
C GLY A 446 -9.00 26.35 -3.71
N ALA A 447 -8.11 27.26 -4.11
CA ALA A 447 -8.23 27.96 -5.39
C ALA A 447 -8.04 27.05 -6.61
N SER A 448 -7.17 26.03 -6.53
CA SER A 448 -6.90 25.09 -7.63
C SER A 448 -6.99 23.63 -7.20
N VAL A 449 -6.61 23.28 -5.96
CA VAL A 449 -6.56 21.91 -5.45
C VAL A 449 -7.65 21.71 -4.40
N ARG A 450 -8.47 20.67 -4.57
CA ARG A 450 -9.48 20.25 -3.60
C ARG A 450 -9.38 18.76 -3.29
N PHE A 451 -9.85 18.41 -2.11
CA PHE A 451 -9.85 17.04 -1.59
C PHE A 451 -11.29 16.61 -1.33
N ALA A 452 -11.64 15.40 -1.75
CA ALA A 452 -12.99 14.89 -1.61
C ALA A 452 -13.05 13.40 -1.27
N GLN A 453 -14.02 13.02 -0.45
CA GLN A 453 -14.48 11.66 -0.23
C GLN A 453 -15.90 11.50 -0.81
N VAL A 454 -16.68 12.56 -0.83
CA VAL A 454 -18.03 12.64 -1.40
C VAL A 454 -18.17 13.92 -2.21
N PRO A 455 -19.18 14.02 -3.11
CA PRO A 455 -19.36 15.22 -3.97
C PRO A 455 -19.47 16.54 -3.20
N ASP A 456 -20.12 16.56 -2.04
CA ASP A 456 -20.26 17.76 -1.20
C ASP A 456 -18.92 18.35 -0.74
N ASP A 457 -17.86 17.53 -0.70
CA ASP A 457 -16.53 17.99 -0.30
C ASP A 457 -15.90 18.94 -1.33
N TYR A 458 -16.39 18.95 -2.59
CA TYR A 458 -15.93 19.91 -3.60
C TYR A 458 -16.30 21.36 -3.28
N GLU A 459 -17.31 21.59 -2.45
CA GLU A 459 -17.71 22.91 -1.99
C GLU A 459 -16.81 23.45 -0.85
N VAL A 460 -15.84 22.67 -0.38
CA VAL A 460 -14.95 23.06 0.72
C VAL A 460 -13.54 23.38 0.19
N PRO A 461 -13.02 24.59 0.49
CA PRO A 461 -13.66 25.68 1.22
C PRO A 461 -14.72 26.38 0.36
N ASP A 462 -15.63 27.09 0.99
CA ASP A 462 -16.55 28.04 0.31
C ASP A 462 -15.72 29.23 -0.22
N ALA A 463 -15.16 29.04 -1.40
CA ALA A 463 -14.27 29.97 -2.09
C ALA A 463 -14.26 29.68 -3.60
N PRO A 464 -13.93 30.67 -4.45
CA PRO A 464 -13.82 30.46 -5.89
C PRO A 464 -12.81 29.37 -6.25
N TRP A 465 -13.24 28.38 -7.02
CA TRP A 465 -12.38 27.31 -7.54
C TRP A 465 -12.06 27.59 -9.01
N ARG A 466 -10.80 27.92 -9.26
CA ARG A 466 -10.30 28.41 -10.55
C ARG A 466 -9.66 27.29 -11.38
N GLN A 467 -9.68 27.42 -12.69
CA GLN A 467 -8.88 26.59 -13.59
C GLN A 467 -7.39 27.01 -13.55
N PRO A 468 -6.45 26.07 -13.69
CA PRO A 468 -6.62 24.61 -13.73
C PRO A 468 -7.11 24.02 -12.39
N ARG A 469 -8.00 23.02 -12.46
CA ARG A 469 -8.53 22.34 -11.27
C ARG A 469 -7.89 20.97 -11.06
N SER A 470 -7.53 20.69 -9.83
CA SER A 470 -7.02 19.38 -9.43
C SER A 470 -7.82 18.84 -8.25
N VAL A 471 -8.09 17.54 -8.28
CA VAL A 471 -8.80 16.84 -7.21
C VAL A 471 -7.98 15.68 -6.69
N TYR A 472 -7.90 15.58 -5.37
CA TYR A 472 -7.50 14.39 -4.66
C TYR A 472 -8.75 13.67 -4.12
N LEU A 473 -8.98 12.45 -4.55
CA LEU A 473 -9.96 11.57 -3.92
C LEU A 473 -9.26 10.73 -2.87
N GLN A 474 -9.69 10.85 -1.61
CA GLN A 474 -9.13 10.08 -0.51
C GLN A 474 -10.18 9.75 0.54
N ASN A 475 -10.30 8.48 0.89
CA ASN A 475 -11.16 8.00 1.96
C ASN A 475 -10.43 8.06 3.30
N GLY A 476 -11.14 8.45 4.36
CA GLY A 476 -10.57 8.45 5.71
C GLY A 476 -10.20 7.05 6.20
N SER A 477 -10.88 6.03 5.71
CA SER A 477 -10.63 4.62 6.01
C SER A 477 -9.58 3.96 5.11
N ASP A 478 -8.96 4.67 4.16
CA ASP A 478 -8.01 4.09 3.21
C ASP A 478 -6.62 3.86 3.85
N PRO A 479 -6.22 2.62 4.15
CA PRO A 479 -4.93 2.36 4.77
C PRO A 479 -3.74 2.63 3.84
N VAL A 480 -3.94 2.66 2.52
CA VAL A 480 -2.88 2.95 1.54
C VAL A 480 -2.47 4.42 1.62
N VAL A 481 -3.44 5.32 1.82
CA VAL A 481 -3.20 6.76 2.01
C VAL A 481 -2.53 7.04 3.34
N TRP A 482 -2.97 6.37 4.41
CA TRP A 482 -2.62 6.76 5.78
C TRP A 482 -1.47 5.99 6.39
N TRP A 483 -1.07 4.88 5.81
CA TRP A 483 0.10 4.16 6.32
C TRP A 483 1.38 4.91 5.98
N SER A 484 2.24 5.04 6.98
CA SER A 484 3.60 5.57 6.80
C SER A 484 4.53 5.00 7.87
N PRO A 485 5.85 4.98 7.64
CA PRO A 485 6.83 4.61 8.68
C PRO A 485 6.71 5.47 9.95
N GLY A 486 6.28 6.72 9.82
CA GLY A 486 6.07 7.65 10.93
C GLY A 486 5.05 7.19 11.96
N LEU A 487 4.05 6.36 11.56
CA LEU A 487 3.06 5.79 12.48
C LEU A 487 3.66 4.99 13.64
N ALA A 488 4.89 4.49 13.47
CA ALA A 488 5.57 3.73 14.52
C ALA A 488 5.86 4.59 15.77
N LEU A 489 6.16 5.87 15.58
CA LEU A 489 6.64 6.73 16.68
C LEU A 489 5.85 8.03 16.85
N HIS A 490 5.05 8.43 15.85
CA HIS A 490 4.33 9.69 15.85
C HIS A 490 2.83 9.49 15.65
N LYS A 491 2.03 10.18 16.47
CA LYS A 491 0.58 10.21 16.31
C LYS A 491 0.25 11.04 15.06
N PRO A 492 -0.47 10.46 14.08
CA PRO A 492 -0.76 11.17 12.84
C PRO A 492 -1.89 12.20 13.00
N ASP A 493 -1.84 13.24 12.18
CA ASP A 493 -2.82 14.33 12.19
C ASP A 493 -4.21 13.89 11.73
N TRP A 494 -4.32 12.89 10.87
CA TRP A 494 -5.62 12.36 10.42
C TRP A 494 -6.44 11.70 11.53
N LEU A 495 -5.82 11.36 12.67
CA LEU A 495 -6.50 10.92 13.90
C LEU A 495 -6.91 12.08 14.82
N LEU A 496 -6.61 13.33 14.48
CA LEU A 496 -7.08 14.50 15.22
C LEU A 496 -8.54 14.82 14.87
N THR A 497 -9.16 15.67 15.64
CA THR A 497 -10.55 16.11 15.41
C THR A 497 -10.57 17.38 14.52
N PRO A 498 -11.46 17.48 13.54
CA PRO A 498 -12.49 16.51 13.16
C PRO A 498 -11.92 15.34 12.35
N ARG A 499 -12.36 14.13 12.70
CA ARG A 499 -12.00 12.91 11.96
C ARG A 499 -12.85 12.74 10.70
N ALA A 500 -12.35 11.96 9.76
CA ALA A 500 -13.15 11.50 8.65
C ALA A 500 -14.35 10.65 9.13
N ARG A 501 -15.44 10.71 8.38
CA ARG A 501 -16.73 10.10 8.74
C ARG A 501 -16.72 8.58 8.78
N ASP A 502 -15.78 7.96 8.07
CA ASP A 502 -15.58 6.53 7.90
C ASP A 502 -14.47 5.96 8.80
N VAL A 503 -13.97 6.76 9.74
CA VAL A 503 -12.99 6.31 10.75
C VAL A 503 -13.66 6.20 12.11
N SER A 504 -13.59 5.02 12.73
CA SER A 504 -14.18 4.78 14.05
C SER A 504 -13.71 5.83 15.08
N PRO A 505 -14.60 6.47 15.83
CA PRO A 505 -14.24 7.40 16.90
C PRO A 505 -13.50 6.71 18.04
N ALA A 506 -13.61 5.37 18.16
CA ALA A 506 -12.90 4.58 19.15
C ALA A 506 -11.45 4.24 18.74
N MET A 507 -11.06 4.48 17.50
CA MET A 507 -9.65 4.27 17.07
C MET A 507 -8.72 5.17 17.87
N ARG A 508 -7.60 4.60 18.33
CA ARG A 508 -6.53 5.30 19.05
C ARG A 508 -5.18 4.95 18.44
N TRP A 509 -4.26 5.90 18.52
CA TRP A 509 -2.88 5.64 18.15
C TRP A 509 -2.09 5.09 19.34
N TYR A 510 -1.30 4.05 19.06
CA TYR A 510 -0.38 3.44 20.01
C TYR A 510 0.99 3.32 19.35
N PRO A 511 2.10 3.75 20.02
CA PRO A 511 3.45 3.60 19.49
C PRO A 511 3.75 2.15 19.06
N LEU A 512 4.44 1.99 17.94
CA LEU A 512 4.79 0.72 17.30
C LEU A 512 3.59 -0.11 16.82
N LEU A 513 2.47 -0.08 17.54
CA LEU A 513 1.32 -0.92 17.30
C LEU A 513 0.51 -0.45 16.09
N THR A 514 0.16 0.85 16.04
CA THR A 514 -0.69 1.41 14.98
C THR A 514 -0.04 1.25 13.60
N PHE A 515 1.29 1.32 13.53
CA PHE A 515 2.04 1.00 12.31
C PHE A 515 1.68 -0.39 11.74
N TRP A 516 1.75 -1.43 12.58
CA TRP A 516 1.42 -2.80 12.17
C TRP A 516 -0.07 -3.00 11.93
N GLN A 517 -0.91 -2.33 12.71
CA GLN A 517 -2.36 -2.39 12.52
C GLN A 517 -2.75 -1.87 11.14
N VAL A 518 -2.32 -0.66 10.77
CA VAL A 518 -2.65 -0.06 9.47
C VAL A 518 -1.96 -0.82 8.31
N ALA A 519 -0.73 -1.32 8.52
CA ALA A 519 -0.08 -2.19 7.53
C ALA A 519 -0.89 -3.47 7.23
N CYS A 520 -1.48 -4.08 8.27
CA CYS A 520 -2.36 -5.24 8.07
C CYS A 520 -3.70 -4.85 7.41
N ASP A 521 -4.22 -3.65 7.64
CA ASP A 521 -5.44 -3.16 6.99
C ASP A 521 -5.26 -3.03 5.46
N MET A 522 -4.04 -2.76 4.97
CA MET A 522 -3.76 -2.71 3.53
C MET A 522 -4.12 -4.02 2.80
N ALA A 523 -4.00 -5.17 3.47
CA ALA A 523 -4.38 -6.44 2.87
C ALA A 523 -5.89 -6.57 2.59
N GLY A 524 -6.73 -5.80 3.30
CA GLY A 524 -8.18 -5.74 3.11
C GLY A 524 -8.67 -4.42 2.51
N ALA A 525 -7.76 -3.60 1.96
CA ALA A 525 -8.08 -2.25 1.50
C ALA A 525 -9.15 -2.22 0.39
N ALA A 526 -9.23 -3.27 -0.41
CA ALA A 526 -10.21 -3.45 -1.47
C ALA A 526 -11.40 -4.35 -1.09
N ASP A 527 -11.43 -4.91 0.12
CA ASP A 527 -12.50 -5.84 0.57
C ASP A 527 -13.66 -5.12 1.27
N VAL A 528 -13.90 -3.88 0.91
CA VAL A 528 -14.95 -3.00 1.45
C VAL A 528 -15.83 -2.45 0.34
N PRO A 529 -17.03 -1.92 0.63
CA PRO A 529 -17.88 -1.28 -0.35
C PRO A 529 -17.22 -0.06 -1.00
N ASP A 530 -17.70 0.33 -2.18
CA ASP A 530 -17.28 1.54 -2.87
C ASP A 530 -17.48 2.78 -1.98
N GLY A 531 -16.54 3.73 -2.05
CA GLY A 531 -16.50 4.92 -1.19
C GLY A 531 -15.79 4.72 0.15
N TYR A 532 -15.23 3.53 0.41
CA TYR A 532 -14.48 3.18 1.62
C TYR A 532 -13.18 2.45 1.29
N GLY A 533 -12.23 2.47 2.24
CA GLY A 533 -10.92 1.88 2.02
C GLY A 533 -10.30 2.41 0.74
N HIS A 534 -9.64 1.53 -0.01
CA HIS A 534 -9.02 1.86 -1.30
C HIS A 534 -9.95 1.60 -2.49
N ARG A 535 -11.28 1.74 -2.27
CA ARG A 535 -12.32 1.60 -3.31
C ARG A 535 -13.08 2.90 -3.48
N TYR A 536 -12.79 3.61 -4.54
CA TYR A 536 -13.34 4.95 -4.80
C TYR A 536 -14.64 4.90 -5.61
N GLY A 537 -14.99 3.73 -6.15
CA GLY A 537 -16.22 3.53 -6.92
C GLY A 537 -16.35 4.56 -8.05
N ALA A 538 -17.55 5.11 -8.19
CA ALA A 538 -17.85 6.08 -9.22
C ALA A 538 -17.47 7.54 -8.88
N MET A 539 -16.79 7.80 -7.77
CA MET A 539 -16.34 9.16 -7.40
C MET A 539 -15.51 9.87 -8.50
N PRO A 540 -14.65 9.17 -9.27
CA PRO A 540 -13.97 9.80 -10.41
C PRO A 540 -14.91 10.48 -11.41
N THR A 541 -16.15 10.02 -11.55
CA THR A 541 -17.15 10.64 -12.45
C THR A 541 -17.45 12.08 -12.03
N SER A 542 -17.81 12.33 -10.78
CA SER A 542 -18.06 13.69 -10.29
C SER A 542 -16.81 14.55 -10.29
N ALA A 543 -15.65 13.96 -9.96
CA ALA A 543 -14.37 14.67 -9.97
C ALA A 543 -14.01 15.18 -11.38
N TRP A 544 -14.16 14.35 -12.41
CA TRP A 544 -13.89 14.75 -13.79
C TRP A 544 -14.83 15.83 -14.29
N ALA A 545 -16.11 15.81 -13.90
CA ALA A 545 -17.04 16.88 -14.23
C ALA A 545 -16.58 18.23 -13.67
N GLU A 546 -16.09 18.25 -12.43
CA GLU A 546 -15.55 19.46 -11.80
C GLU A 546 -14.21 19.92 -12.41
N ILE A 547 -13.34 18.99 -12.76
CA ILE A 547 -12.02 19.27 -13.31
C ILE A 547 -12.14 19.77 -14.76
N SER A 548 -12.77 18.98 -15.63
CA SER A 548 -12.75 19.20 -17.08
C SER A 548 -13.85 20.13 -17.57
N ARG A 549 -14.92 20.31 -16.78
CA ARG A 549 -16.08 21.20 -17.06
C ARG A 549 -16.67 21.03 -18.46
N PRO A 550 -17.11 19.83 -18.80
CA PRO A 550 -17.68 19.58 -20.14
C PRO A 550 -18.91 20.44 -20.38
N PRO A 551 -19.05 21.08 -21.56
CA PRO A 551 -20.16 21.94 -21.85
C PRO A 551 -21.53 21.21 -21.77
N GLY A 552 -22.49 21.80 -21.07
CA GLY A 552 -23.86 21.25 -20.94
C GLY A 552 -23.98 20.04 -20.00
N TRP A 553 -22.90 19.60 -19.36
CA TRP A 553 -22.90 18.48 -18.41
C TRP A 553 -23.35 18.94 -17.02
N SER A 554 -24.27 18.21 -16.42
CA SER A 554 -24.85 18.53 -15.11
C SER A 554 -24.44 17.52 -14.04
N GLY A 555 -24.66 17.86 -12.76
CA GLY A 555 -24.51 16.92 -11.65
C GLY A 555 -25.45 15.71 -11.75
N ALA A 556 -26.65 15.90 -12.33
CA ALA A 556 -27.59 14.81 -12.59
C ALA A 556 -27.03 13.82 -13.63
N ASP A 557 -26.32 14.32 -14.66
CA ASP A 557 -25.65 13.46 -15.65
C ASP A 557 -24.53 12.67 -15.01
N SER A 558 -23.74 13.30 -14.14
CA SER A 558 -22.71 12.61 -13.36
C SER A 558 -23.30 11.48 -12.51
N ALA A 559 -24.41 11.71 -11.81
CA ALA A 559 -25.09 10.70 -11.01
C ALA A 559 -25.63 9.54 -11.87
N ARG A 560 -26.25 9.84 -13.02
CA ARG A 560 -26.73 8.81 -13.98
C ARG A 560 -25.56 7.97 -14.52
N LEU A 561 -24.45 8.62 -14.88
CA LEU A 561 -23.27 7.91 -15.38
C LEU A 561 -22.62 7.05 -14.30
N ALA A 562 -22.48 7.58 -13.09
CA ALA A 562 -21.98 6.86 -11.95
C ALA A 562 -22.78 5.56 -11.73
N HIS A 563 -24.11 5.64 -11.72
CA HIS A 563 -24.98 4.47 -11.61
C HIS A 563 -24.77 3.47 -12.75
N ARG A 564 -24.68 3.95 -14.01
CA ARG A 564 -24.44 3.08 -15.17
C ARG A 564 -23.09 2.36 -15.12
N LEU A 565 -22.06 2.99 -14.58
CA LEU A 565 -20.72 2.39 -14.51
C LEU A 565 -20.55 1.41 -13.33
N THR A 566 -21.48 1.42 -12.37
CA THR A 566 -21.46 0.53 -11.20
C THR A 566 -22.53 -0.57 -11.24
N SER A 567 -23.51 -0.49 -12.13
CA SER A 567 -24.51 -1.53 -12.43
C SER A 567 -23.98 -2.57 -13.42
#